data_1d40398861cdf271d4feab5934c0d61a
#
_entry.id   1d40398861cdf271d4feab5934c0d61a
#
_cell.length_a   1.000
_cell.length_b   1.000
_cell.length_c   1.000
_cell.angle_alpha   90.00
_cell.angle_beta   90.00
_cell.angle_gamma   90.00
#
_symmetry.space_group_name_H-M   'P 1'
#
loop_
_entity.id
_entity.type
_entity.pdbx_description
1 polymer ?
#
loop_
_entity_poly.entity_id
_entity_poly.type
_entity_poly.pdbx_seq_one_letter_code
_entity_poly.pdbx_strand_id
1 'polypeptide(L)'
;MGNEMLYLKLVDRFLSQNTFPDLVDAIKKGDLEAAFHVAHSLKGVLGNLSLTPLYDVIYNMTEFLRNRTEMDYNPYIEKYEKLYQELAALK
;
A
#
# COMPACT_ATOMS: atom_id res chain seq x y z
N MET A 1 -14.86 -23.36 -0.27
CA MET A 1 -15.18 -22.83 -1.61
C MET A 1 -15.68 -21.40 -1.58
N GLY A 2 -16.68 -21.08 -0.77
CA GLY A 2 -17.18 -19.70 -0.66
C GLY A 2 -16.12 -18.70 -0.20
N ASN A 3 -15.23 -19.12 0.69
CA ASN A 3 -14.19 -18.25 1.22
C ASN A 3 -13.16 -17.83 0.16
N GLU A 4 -12.83 -18.73 -0.77
CA GLU A 4 -11.89 -18.42 -1.84
C GLU A 4 -12.48 -17.38 -2.79
N MET A 5 -13.75 -17.53 -3.15
CA MET A 5 -14.43 -16.57 -4.02
C MET A 5 -14.52 -15.20 -3.36
N LEU A 6 -14.82 -15.17 -2.06
CA LEU A 6 -14.88 -13.92 -1.31
C LEU A 6 -13.52 -13.24 -1.27
N TYR A 7 -12.46 -14.03 -1.01
CA TYR A 7 -11.10 -13.50 -0.98
C TYR A 7 -10.71 -12.89 -2.32
N LEU A 8 -10.99 -13.59 -3.43
CA LEU A 8 -10.69 -13.09 -4.77
C LEU A 8 -11.44 -11.79 -5.07
N LYS A 9 -12.70 -11.68 -4.62
CA LYS A 9 -13.46 -10.45 -4.79
C LYS A 9 -12.85 -9.30 -3.99
N LEU A 10 -12.36 -9.56 -2.79
CA LEU A 10 -11.70 -8.55 -1.97
C LEU A 10 -10.41 -8.08 -2.61
N VAL A 11 -9.62 -9.00 -3.18
CA VAL A 11 -8.40 -8.64 -3.90
C VAL A 11 -8.74 -7.81 -5.15
N ASP A 12 -9.77 -8.21 -5.90
CA ASP A 12 -10.22 -7.44 -7.06
C ASP A 12 -10.61 -6.01 -6.66
N ARG A 13 -11.36 -5.88 -5.57
CA ARG A 13 -11.76 -4.57 -5.07
C ARG A 13 -10.54 -3.74 -4.67
N PHE A 14 -9.58 -4.36 -4.00
CA PHE A 14 -8.32 -3.69 -3.63
C PHE A 14 -7.61 -3.17 -4.88
N LEU A 15 -7.46 -4.01 -5.91
CA LEU A 15 -6.78 -3.61 -7.14
C LEU A 15 -7.53 -2.49 -7.87
N SER A 16 -8.87 -2.48 -7.79
CA SER A 16 -9.69 -1.45 -8.42
C SER A 16 -9.68 -0.12 -7.66
N GLN A 17 -9.55 -0.18 -6.34
CA GLN A 17 -9.61 0.99 -5.45
C GLN A 17 -8.25 1.31 -4.86
N ASN A 18 -7.20 1.15 -5.65
CA ASN A 18 -5.84 1.39 -5.19
C ASN A 18 -5.64 2.85 -4.81
N THR A 19 -5.29 3.09 -3.55
CA THR A 19 -5.02 4.42 -3.02
C THR A 19 -3.53 4.76 -3.00
N PHE A 20 -2.68 3.86 -3.48
CA PHE A 20 -1.25 4.09 -3.47
C PHE A 20 -0.82 5.34 -4.24
N PRO A 21 -1.43 5.67 -5.39
CA PRO A 21 -1.10 6.93 -6.08
C PRO A 21 -1.32 8.17 -5.20
N ASP A 22 -2.32 8.15 -4.33
CA ASP A 22 -2.55 9.25 -3.39
C ASP A 22 -1.41 9.38 -2.39
N LEU A 23 -0.88 8.24 -1.92
CA LEU A 23 0.28 8.22 -1.03
C LEU A 23 1.50 8.82 -1.72
N VAL A 24 1.78 8.39 -2.95
CA VAL A 24 2.90 8.90 -3.73
C VAL A 24 2.78 10.40 -3.93
N ASP A 25 1.58 10.87 -4.29
CA ASP A 25 1.33 12.28 -4.52
C ASP A 25 1.56 13.11 -3.26
N ALA A 26 1.09 12.64 -2.10
CA ALA A 26 1.31 13.32 -0.83
C ALA A 26 2.79 13.41 -0.49
N ILE A 27 3.55 12.34 -0.73
CA ILE A 27 5.00 12.33 -0.49
C ILE A 27 5.69 13.34 -1.40
N LYS A 28 5.33 13.39 -2.68
CA LYS A 28 5.93 14.31 -3.64
C LYS A 28 5.66 15.78 -3.30
N LYS A 29 4.49 16.04 -2.70
CA LYS A 29 4.13 17.39 -2.25
C LYS A 29 4.78 17.77 -0.93
N GLY A 30 5.43 16.83 -0.27
CA GLY A 30 6.00 17.05 1.06
C GLY A 30 4.98 17.05 2.18
N ASP A 31 3.76 16.60 1.91
CA ASP A 31 2.69 16.52 2.92
C ASP A 31 2.77 15.17 3.62
N LEU A 32 3.70 15.07 4.57
CA LEU A 32 3.97 13.82 5.27
C LEU A 32 2.83 13.41 6.19
N GLU A 33 2.05 14.37 6.66
CA GLU A 33 0.88 14.04 7.49
C GLU A 33 -0.19 13.34 6.66
N ALA A 34 -0.53 13.89 5.49
CA ALA A 34 -1.49 13.24 4.59
C ALA A 34 -0.96 11.89 4.14
N ALA A 35 0.34 11.80 3.83
CA ALA A 35 0.98 10.55 3.44
C ALA A 35 0.85 9.50 4.55
N PHE A 36 1.04 9.89 5.80
CA PHE A 36 0.88 8.98 6.94
C PHE A 36 -0.54 8.42 7.01
N HIS A 37 -1.55 9.27 6.84
CA HIS A 37 -2.94 8.82 6.92
C HIS A 37 -3.27 7.84 5.81
N VAL A 38 -2.82 8.09 4.58
CA VAL A 38 -3.04 7.18 3.46
C VAL A 38 -2.32 5.85 3.71
N ALA A 39 -1.07 5.91 4.14
CA ALA A 39 -0.27 4.70 4.41
C ALA A 39 -0.90 3.86 5.54
N HIS A 40 -1.38 4.52 6.59
CA HIS A 40 -2.02 3.84 7.72
C HIS A 40 -3.28 3.08 7.27
N SER A 41 -4.12 3.74 6.48
CA SER A 41 -5.33 3.11 5.93
C SER A 41 -4.98 1.94 5.02
N LEU A 42 -4.01 2.14 4.14
CA LEU A 42 -3.57 1.11 3.21
C LEU A 42 -2.98 -0.09 3.95
N LYS A 43 -2.21 0.15 5.00
CA LYS A 43 -1.65 -0.90 5.85
C LYS A 43 -2.75 -1.79 6.41
N GLY A 44 -3.84 -1.19 6.89
CA GLY A 44 -4.98 -1.93 7.42
C GLY A 44 -5.61 -2.83 6.38
N VAL A 45 -5.82 -2.32 5.16
CA VAL A 45 -6.40 -3.10 4.06
C VAL A 45 -5.49 -4.27 3.70
N LEU A 46 -4.18 -4.02 3.56
CA LEU A 46 -3.22 -5.06 3.20
C LEU A 46 -3.13 -6.16 4.27
N GLY A 47 -3.21 -5.77 5.53
CA GLY A 47 -3.23 -6.73 6.63
C GLY A 47 -4.46 -7.61 6.59
N ASN A 48 -5.63 -7.03 6.32
CA ASN A 48 -6.88 -7.78 6.21
C ASN A 48 -6.88 -8.77 5.05
N LEU A 49 -6.21 -8.43 3.95
CA LEU A 49 -6.11 -9.29 2.78
C LEU A 49 -4.93 -10.26 2.86
N SER A 50 -4.13 -10.19 3.90
CA SER A 50 -2.93 -11.02 4.09
C SER A 50 -1.93 -10.89 2.95
N LEU A 51 -1.83 -9.71 2.36
CA LEU A 51 -0.88 -9.42 1.27
C LEU A 51 0.45 -9.01 1.88
N THR A 52 1.14 -9.98 2.49
CA THR A 52 2.33 -9.74 3.31
C THR A 52 3.44 -8.95 2.62
N PRO A 53 3.86 -9.25 1.38
CA PRO A 53 4.92 -8.46 0.76
C PRO A 53 4.58 -6.98 0.63
N LEU A 54 3.36 -6.66 0.22
CA LEU A 54 2.90 -5.28 0.13
C LEU A 54 2.75 -4.66 1.52
N TYR A 55 2.22 -5.44 2.44
CA TYR A 55 2.05 -5.00 3.83
C TYR A 55 3.39 -4.57 4.43
N ASP A 56 4.44 -5.37 4.24
CA ASP A 56 5.75 -5.08 4.80
C ASP A 56 6.31 -3.75 4.30
N VAL A 57 6.17 -3.47 3.00
CA VAL A 57 6.62 -2.21 2.42
C VAL A 57 5.86 -1.04 3.05
N ILE A 58 4.54 -1.14 3.10
CA ILE A 58 3.71 -0.07 3.63
C ILE A 58 3.89 0.08 5.14
N TYR A 59 4.11 -1.02 5.86
CA TYR A 59 4.41 -0.97 7.29
C TYR A 59 5.64 -0.10 7.55
N ASN A 60 6.72 -0.35 6.81
CA ASN A 60 7.95 0.42 6.97
C ASN A 60 7.75 1.89 6.64
N MET A 61 7.05 2.17 5.52
CA MET A 61 6.74 3.55 5.14
C MET A 61 5.90 4.24 6.22
N THR A 62 4.90 3.53 6.76
CA THR A 62 4.03 4.09 7.79
C THR A 62 4.82 4.48 9.03
N GLU A 63 5.79 3.66 9.43
CA GLU A 63 6.61 3.95 10.61
C GLU A 63 7.48 5.19 10.40
N PHE A 64 8.10 5.34 9.23
CA PHE A 64 8.86 6.55 8.90
C PHE A 64 7.95 7.77 8.85
N LEU A 65 6.77 7.63 8.25
CA LEU A 65 5.81 8.74 8.12
C LEU A 65 5.19 9.12 9.48
N ARG A 66 5.05 8.15 10.37
CA ARG A 66 4.56 8.41 11.74
C ARG A 66 5.44 9.44 12.43
N ASN A 67 6.74 9.37 12.21
CA ASN A 67 7.72 10.28 12.78
C ASN A 67 7.98 11.49 11.88
N ARG A 68 7.23 11.63 10.80
CA ARG A 68 7.41 12.69 9.79
C ARG A 68 8.85 12.75 9.29
N THR A 69 9.45 11.57 9.05
CA THR A 69 10.84 11.46 8.60
C THR A 69 10.95 11.96 7.16
N GLU A 70 11.80 12.95 6.97
CA GLU A 70 12.13 13.45 5.64
C GLU A 70 13.24 12.58 5.08
N MET A 71 12.93 11.81 4.04
CA MET A 71 13.87 10.89 3.41
C MET A 71 13.40 10.60 1.97
N ASP A 72 14.26 9.91 1.22
CA ASP A 72 13.88 9.45 -0.11
C ASP A 72 13.02 8.17 0.02
N TYR A 73 11.74 8.30 -0.27
CA TYR A 73 10.82 7.18 -0.23
C TYR A 73 10.77 6.39 -1.55
N ASN A 74 11.50 6.83 -2.58
CA ASN A 74 11.47 6.18 -3.89
C ASN A 74 11.77 4.68 -3.86
N PRO A 75 12.76 4.19 -3.08
CA PRO A 75 13.00 2.75 -3.02
C PRO A 75 11.78 1.96 -2.56
N TYR A 76 11.02 2.48 -1.59
CA TYR A 76 9.81 1.83 -1.12
C TYR A 76 8.69 1.92 -2.15
N ILE A 77 8.56 3.07 -2.80
CA ILE A 77 7.54 3.27 -3.84
C ILE A 77 7.77 2.30 -4.99
N GLU A 78 9.01 2.19 -5.47
CA GLU A 78 9.35 1.29 -6.56
C GLU A 78 9.10 -0.17 -6.19
N LYS A 79 9.48 -0.56 -4.97
CA LYS A 79 9.26 -1.92 -4.51
C LYS A 79 7.78 -2.25 -4.43
N TYR A 80 6.97 -1.33 -3.90
CA TYR A 80 5.52 -1.52 -3.83
C TYR A 80 4.92 -1.67 -5.22
N GLU A 81 5.28 -0.79 -6.15
CA GLU A 81 4.75 -0.83 -7.51
C GLU A 81 5.08 -2.14 -8.20
N LYS A 82 6.31 -2.63 -8.03
CA LYS A 82 6.72 -3.90 -8.60
C LYS A 82 5.90 -5.06 -8.04
N LEU A 83 5.76 -5.11 -6.72
CA LEU A 83 4.96 -6.15 -6.07
C LEU A 83 3.49 -6.08 -6.45
N TYR A 84 2.97 -4.87 -6.57
CA TYR A 84 1.59 -4.65 -6.98
C TYR A 84 1.36 -5.17 -8.41
N GLN A 85 2.28 -4.89 -9.32
CA GLN A 85 2.19 -5.38 -10.69
C GLN A 85 2.26 -6.90 -10.75
N GLU A 86 3.09 -7.52 -9.93
CA GLU A 86 3.16 -8.98 -9.84
C GLU A 86 1.83 -9.56 -9.35
N LEU A 87 1.22 -8.94 -8.36
CA LEU A 87 -0.09 -9.37 -7.86
C LEU A 87 -1.16 -9.25 -8.94
N ALA A 88 -1.18 -8.13 -9.66
CA ALA A 88 -2.15 -7.91 -10.73
C ALA A 88 -1.96 -8.91 -11.87
N ALA A 89 -0.72 -9.31 -12.15
CA ALA A 89 -0.40 -10.27 -13.20
C ALA A 89 -0.90 -11.69 -12.87
N LEU A 90 -1.02 -12.02 -11.59
CA LEU A 90 -1.55 -13.33 -11.16
C LEU A 90 -3.06 -13.44 -11.34
N LYS A 91 -3.71 -12.35 -11.57
CA LYS A 91 -5.13 -12.28 -11.76
C LYS A 91 -5.50 -12.53 -13.23
#